data_946b3d32a5d6ffa4bc15adcd50ba6888
#
_entry.id   946b3d32a5d6ffa4bc15adcd50ba6888
#
_cell.length_a   1.000
_cell.length_b   1.000
_cell.length_c   1.000
_cell.angle_alpha   90.00
_cell.angle_beta   90.00
_cell.angle_gamma   90.00
#
_symmetry.space_group_name_H-M   'P 1'
#
loop_
_entity.id
_entity.type
_entity.pdbx_description
1 polymer ?
#
loop_
_entity_poly.entity_id
_entity_poly.type
_entity_poly.pdbx_seq_one_letter_code
_entity_poly.pdbx_strand_id
1 'polypeptide(L)'
;TSFYQRDPWKRLIRTLSLQNSVTFGTKEEADESAHRINKLHEVINGTDSVTGGYYDALNHEQLLWVHACLQISSIYFYEKTVRKLTQEEKDQYHKENTLAAEMVLVDTSAMPKTHEGLKNWVIEKSKTENYLKQTDVAMDVYSIIGGGPVPKHIKPIWPFISFTAFNTLPKEFKEIYGIKETRLKNGIVSLNLNLLKATRPLLPPFFRLIAPARWAKQRITRNPNLKFKDKSNI
;
A
#
# COMPACT_ATOMS: atom_id res chain seq x y z
N THR A 1 6.61 23.42 -7.77
CA THR A 1 5.16 23.07 -7.69
C THR A 1 5.01 21.57 -7.78
N SER A 2 4.63 20.99 -6.67
CA SER A 2 4.52 19.54 -6.49
C SER A 2 3.47 18.95 -7.45
N PHE A 3 3.89 17.93 -8.19
CA PHE A 3 3.05 17.20 -9.17
C PHE A 3 1.75 16.63 -8.57
N TYR A 4 1.71 16.36 -7.23
CA TYR A 4 0.53 15.80 -6.57
C TYR A 4 -0.65 16.77 -6.53
N GLN A 5 -0.41 18.07 -6.53
CA GLN A 5 -1.45 19.10 -6.49
C GLN A 5 -2.17 19.27 -7.84
N ARG A 6 -1.51 18.94 -8.97
CA ARG A 6 -2.08 19.16 -10.30
C ARG A 6 -3.12 18.11 -10.68
N ASP A 7 -2.82 16.83 -10.47
CA ASP A 7 -3.73 15.72 -10.78
C ASP A 7 -3.44 14.50 -9.88
N PRO A 8 -3.92 14.52 -8.64
CA PRO A 8 -3.67 13.48 -7.68
C PRO A 8 -4.23 12.12 -8.12
N TRP A 9 -5.36 12.11 -8.86
CA TRP A 9 -6.00 10.89 -9.32
C TRP A 9 -5.22 10.22 -10.44
N LYS A 10 -4.74 10.98 -11.40
CA LYS A 10 -3.90 10.45 -12.48
C LYS A 10 -2.61 9.85 -11.92
N ARG A 11 -2.02 10.53 -10.93
CA ARG A 11 -0.85 10.02 -10.22
C ARG A 11 -1.15 8.71 -9.49
N LEU A 12 -2.25 8.64 -8.72
CA LEU A 12 -2.69 7.45 -8.01
C LEU A 12 -2.91 6.27 -8.97
N ILE A 13 -3.68 6.50 -10.05
CA ILE A 13 -3.96 5.46 -11.06
C ILE A 13 -2.68 4.96 -11.71
N ARG A 14 -1.75 5.85 -12.05
CA ARG A 14 -0.45 5.47 -12.62
C ARG A 14 0.36 4.61 -11.65
N THR A 15 0.44 5.01 -10.37
CA THR A 15 1.14 4.26 -9.33
C THR A 15 0.51 2.87 -9.16
N LEU A 16 -0.82 2.79 -9.07
CA LEU A 16 -1.53 1.51 -8.96
C LEU A 16 -1.33 0.63 -10.19
N SER A 17 -1.29 1.20 -11.40
CA SER A 17 -1.01 0.43 -12.62
C SER A 17 0.37 -0.18 -12.60
N LEU A 18 1.42 0.58 -12.25
CA LEU A 18 2.79 0.07 -12.15
C LEU A 18 2.89 -1.00 -11.07
N GLN A 19 2.33 -0.75 -9.88
CA GLN A 19 2.32 -1.72 -8.79
C GLN A 19 1.59 -3.01 -9.15
N ASN A 20 0.46 -2.91 -9.86
CA ASN A 20 -0.28 -4.06 -10.33
C ASN A 20 0.52 -4.88 -11.37
N SER A 21 1.29 -4.24 -12.23
CA SER A 21 2.16 -4.93 -13.20
C SER A 21 3.32 -5.65 -12.49
N VAL A 22 3.93 -5.04 -11.48
CA VAL A 22 4.95 -5.70 -10.65
C VAL A 22 4.37 -6.93 -9.93
N THR A 23 3.14 -6.84 -9.44
CA THR A 23 2.54 -7.90 -8.62
C THR A 23 1.89 -9.01 -9.46
N PHE A 24 1.22 -8.65 -10.54
CA PHE A 24 0.34 -9.55 -11.31
C PHE A 24 0.76 -9.70 -12.77
N GLY A 25 1.76 -8.98 -13.24
CA GLY A 25 2.27 -9.06 -14.61
C GLY A 25 3.00 -10.38 -14.91
N THR A 26 3.40 -10.54 -16.16
CA THR A 26 4.46 -11.50 -16.51
C THR A 26 5.78 -11.03 -15.94
N LYS A 27 6.82 -11.87 -16.01
CA LYS A 27 8.16 -11.45 -15.55
C LYS A 27 8.63 -10.20 -16.30
N GLU A 28 8.44 -10.18 -17.62
CA GLU A 28 8.85 -9.06 -18.49
C GLU A 28 8.08 -7.78 -18.17
N GLU A 29 6.75 -7.88 -17.96
CA GLU A 29 5.91 -6.75 -17.56
C GLU A 29 6.30 -6.21 -16.18
N ALA A 30 6.64 -7.09 -15.24
CA ALA A 30 7.07 -6.74 -13.90
C ALA A 30 8.44 -6.05 -13.92
N ASP A 31 9.43 -6.61 -14.65
CA ASP A 31 10.77 -6.04 -14.79
C ASP A 31 10.70 -4.65 -15.46
N GLU A 32 9.91 -4.48 -16.52
CA GLU A 32 9.71 -3.18 -17.18
C GLU A 32 9.07 -2.15 -16.27
N SER A 33 8.06 -2.57 -15.50
CA SER A 33 7.35 -1.67 -14.57
C SER A 33 8.25 -1.27 -13.40
N ALA A 34 9.02 -2.19 -12.84
CA ALA A 34 9.99 -1.91 -11.80
C ALA A 34 11.08 -0.94 -12.32
N HIS A 35 11.60 -1.17 -13.53
CA HIS A 35 12.55 -0.25 -14.16
C HIS A 35 11.98 1.16 -14.30
N ARG A 36 10.72 1.30 -14.72
CA ARG A 36 10.04 2.61 -14.82
C ARG A 36 9.88 3.28 -13.47
N ILE A 37 9.56 2.52 -12.40
CA ILE A 37 9.47 3.04 -11.04
C ILE A 37 10.83 3.55 -10.59
N ASN A 38 11.88 2.76 -10.77
CA ASN A 38 13.24 3.10 -10.35
C ASN A 38 13.77 4.35 -11.07
N LYS A 39 13.53 4.44 -12.38
CA LYS A 39 13.85 5.65 -13.17
C LYS A 39 13.12 6.90 -12.70
N LEU A 40 11.89 6.76 -12.24
CA LEU A 40 11.15 7.89 -11.64
C LEU A 40 11.77 8.30 -10.30
N HIS A 41 12.18 7.35 -9.48
CA HIS A 41 12.81 7.64 -8.19
C HIS A 41 14.18 8.30 -8.36
N GLU A 42 14.99 7.91 -9.34
CA GLU A 42 16.30 8.51 -9.63
C GLU A 42 16.25 10.04 -9.84
N VAL A 43 15.13 10.57 -10.35
CA VAL A 43 14.98 12.00 -10.65
C VAL A 43 14.19 12.76 -9.56
N ILE A 44 13.70 12.06 -8.52
CA ILE A 44 12.93 12.68 -7.42
C ILE A 44 13.85 12.87 -6.23
N ASN A 45 14.49 14.01 -6.18
CA ASN A 45 15.32 14.44 -5.07
C ASN A 45 15.23 15.96 -4.94
N GLY A 46 15.73 16.51 -3.85
CA GLY A 46 15.73 17.95 -3.64
C GLY A 46 15.89 18.35 -2.17
N THR A 47 15.53 19.59 -1.87
CA THR A 47 15.52 20.09 -0.50
C THR A 47 14.08 20.08 0.03
N ASP A 48 13.88 19.48 1.19
CA ASP A 48 12.60 19.49 1.89
C ASP A 48 12.32 20.92 2.39
N SER A 49 11.19 21.48 1.98
CA SER A 49 10.80 22.84 2.30
C SER A 49 10.46 23.07 3.78
N VAL A 50 10.22 22.01 4.54
CA VAL A 50 9.84 22.06 5.96
C VAL A 50 11.07 21.89 6.85
N THR A 51 11.93 20.94 6.53
CA THR A 51 13.11 20.61 7.35
C THR A 51 14.39 21.29 6.86
N GLY A 52 14.41 21.77 5.61
CA GLY A 52 15.63 22.24 4.94
C GLY A 52 16.63 21.13 4.59
N GLY A 53 16.33 19.87 4.94
CA GLY A 53 17.19 18.72 4.66
C GLY A 53 17.09 18.26 3.22
N TYR A 54 18.14 17.61 2.73
CA TYR A 54 18.11 16.92 1.44
C TYR A 54 17.23 15.66 1.53
N TYR A 55 16.38 15.45 0.56
CA TYR A 55 15.63 14.21 0.41
C TYR A 55 15.94 13.55 -0.94
N ASP A 56 15.84 12.22 -0.96
CA ASP A 56 16.05 11.39 -2.13
C ASP A 56 15.00 10.26 -2.11
N ALA A 57 14.26 10.10 -3.20
CA ALA A 57 13.28 9.02 -3.33
C ALA A 57 13.91 7.61 -3.38
N LEU A 58 15.23 7.52 -3.54
CA LEU A 58 16.00 6.27 -3.39
C LEU A 58 16.51 6.05 -1.96
N ASN A 59 16.13 6.86 -0.99
CA ASN A 59 16.46 6.61 0.41
C ASN A 59 15.94 5.24 0.86
N HIS A 60 16.85 4.33 1.20
CA HIS A 60 16.54 2.93 1.52
C HIS A 60 15.55 2.78 2.68
N GLU A 61 15.67 3.60 3.71
CA GLU A 61 14.77 3.54 4.85
C GLU A 61 13.35 4.00 4.48
N GLN A 62 13.22 5.03 3.65
CA GLN A 62 11.92 5.51 3.17
C GLN A 62 11.28 4.52 2.20
N LEU A 63 12.04 3.88 1.33
CA LEU A 63 11.56 2.81 0.46
C LEU A 63 11.04 1.63 1.29
N LEU A 64 11.81 1.19 2.29
CA LEU A 64 11.39 0.13 3.21
C LEU A 64 10.13 0.54 4.00
N TRP A 65 10.05 1.79 4.47
CA TRP A 65 8.88 2.30 5.17
C TRP A 65 7.60 2.21 4.31
N VAL A 66 7.64 2.70 3.08
CA VAL A 66 6.49 2.66 2.17
C VAL A 66 6.09 1.21 1.88
N HIS A 67 7.07 0.35 1.58
CA HIS A 67 6.82 -1.07 1.32
C HIS A 67 6.18 -1.76 2.53
N ALA A 68 6.70 -1.53 3.73
CA ALA A 68 6.17 -2.08 4.97
C ALA A 68 4.73 -1.64 5.23
N CYS A 69 4.43 -0.35 5.08
CA CYS A 69 3.08 0.18 5.25
C CYS A 69 2.08 -0.45 4.26
N LEU A 70 2.47 -0.62 2.99
CA LEU A 70 1.63 -1.28 1.98
C LEU A 70 1.36 -2.74 2.33
N GLN A 71 2.39 -3.48 2.74
CA GLN A 71 2.26 -4.89 3.10
C GLN A 71 1.38 -5.09 4.34
N ILE A 72 1.62 -4.32 5.41
CA ILE A 72 0.85 -4.41 6.66
C ILE A 72 -0.61 -4.05 6.41
N SER A 73 -0.86 -2.99 5.65
CA SER A 73 -2.22 -2.57 5.29
C SER A 73 -2.94 -3.63 4.47
N SER A 74 -2.27 -4.27 3.52
CA SER A 74 -2.84 -5.34 2.69
C SER A 74 -3.30 -6.52 3.54
N ILE A 75 -2.47 -7.00 4.47
CA ILE A 75 -2.82 -8.08 5.40
C ILE A 75 -3.97 -7.65 6.31
N TYR A 76 -3.91 -6.43 6.87
CA TYR A 76 -4.94 -5.90 7.75
C TYR A 76 -6.33 -5.90 7.06
N PHE A 77 -6.42 -5.32 5.87
CA PHE A 77 -7.69 -5.27 5.14
C PHE A 77 -8.16 -6.65 4.68
N TYR A 78 -7.25 -7.52 4.25
CA TYR A 78 -7.59 -8.90 3.91
C TYR A 78 -8.21 -9.63 5.11
N GLU A 79 -7.59 -9.54 6.29
CA GLU A 79 -8.12 -10.18 7.49
C GLU A 79 -9.48 -9.62 7.93
N LYS A 80 -9.72 -8.33 7.71
CA LYS A 80 -10.98 -7.67 8.07
C LYS A 80 -12.11 -7.96 7.08
N THR A 81 -11.81 -8.17 5.80
CA THR A 81 -12.82 -8.25 4.74
C THR A 81 -12.93 -9.63 4.08
N VAL A 82 -11.99 -10.53 4.34
CA VAL A 82 -11.97 -11.89 3.74
C VAL A 82 -11.98 -12.96 4.82
N ARG A 83 -10.82 -13.25 5.42
CA ARG A 83 -10.65 -14.22 6.49
C ARG A 83 -9.40 -13.93 7.31
N LYS A 84 -9.33 -14.48 8.49
CA LYS A 84 -8.09 -14.49 9.27
C LYS A 84 -7.01 -15.32 8.57
N LEU A 85 -5.77 -14.86 8.68
CA LEU A 85 -4.58 -15.57 8.24
C LEU A 85 -3.85 -16.18 9.45
N THR A 86 -3.26 -17.35 9.26
CA THR A 86 -2.32 -17.90 10.23
C THR A 86 -1.01 -17.09 10.22
N GLN A 87 -0.16 -17.29 11.21
CA GLN A 87 1.15 -16.61 11.23
C GLN A 87 2.02 -17.08 10.05
N GLU A 88 1.98 -18.37 9.74
CA GLU A 88 2.70 -18.97 8.62
C GLU A 88 2.26 -18.37 7.28
N GLU A 89 0.95 -18.16 7.07
CA GLU A 89 0.43 -17.49 5.87
C GLU A 89 0.90 -16.05 5.75
N LYS A 90 0.98 -15.32 6.88
CA LYS A 90 1.50 -13.93 6.89
C LYS A 90 2.99 -13.89 6.58
N ASP A 91 3.76 -14.80 7.16
CA ASP A 91 5.20 -14.87 6.94
C ASP A 91 5.52 -15.35 5.52
N GLN A 92 4.71 -16.25 4.95
CA GLN A 92 4.82 -16.63 3.55
C GLN A 92 4.53 -15.45 2.61
N TYR A 93 3.44 -14.70 2.88
CA TYR A 93 3.14 -13.48 2.13
C TYR A 93 4.27 -12.45 2.24
N HIS A 94 4.84 -12.28 3.43
CA HIS A 94 6.00 -11.41 3.67
C HIS A 94 7.20 -11.84 2.82
N LYS A 95 7.55 -13.11 2.84
CA LYS A 95 8.64 -13.68 2.04
C LYS A 95 8.43 -13.45 0.53
N GLU A 96 7.23 -13.67 0.03
CA GLU A 96 6.91 -13.44 -1.39
C GLU A 96 6.99 -11.95 -1.76
N ASN A 97 6.56 -11.06 -0.88
CA ASN A 97 6.67 -9.61 -1.11
C ASN A 97 8.11 -9.08 -1.06
N THR A 98 9.04 -9.79 -0.44
CA THR A 98 10.47 -9.42 -0.45
C THR A 98 10.99 -9.33 -1.89
N LEU A 99 10.56 -10.20 -2.80
CA LEU A 99 10.92 -10.12 -4.20
C LEU A 99 10.43 -8.82 -4.86
N ALA A 100 9.19 -8.41 -4.59
CA ALA A 100 8.65 -7.16 -5.11
C ALA A 100 9.39 -5.93 -4.53
N ALA A 101 9.84 -6.02 -3.27
CA ALA A 101 10.66 -5.01 -2.63
C ALA A 101 12.02 -4.84 -3.32
N GLU A 102 12.71 -5.95 -3.59
CA GLU A 102 13.99 -5.96 -4.32
C GLU A 102 13.87 -5.33 -5.71
N MET A 103 12.78 -5.62 -6.43
CA MET A 103 12.54 -5.06 -7.76
C MET A 103 12.44 -3.53 -7.75
N VAL A 104 11.99 -2.93 -6.64
CA VAL A 104 11.87 -1.47 -6.49
C VAL A 104 12.96 -0.89 -5.57
N LEU A 105 14.11 -1.53 -5.50
CA LEU A 105 15.33 -1.08 -4.84
C LEU A 105 15.20 -0.90 -3.31
N VAL A 106 14.28 -1.60 -2.66
CA VAL A 106 14.27 -1.68 -1.20
C VAL A 106 15.47 -2.51 -0.75
N ASP A 107 16.21 -2.02 0.23
CA ASP A 107 17.25 -2.81 0.89
C ASP A 107 16.62 -3.88 1.79
N THR A 108 16.53 -5.09 1.24
CA THR A 108 15.92 -6.23 1.93
C THR A 108 16.82 -6.82 3.01
N SER A 109 18.10 -6.46 3.06
CA SER A 109 19.02 -6.88 4.13
C SER A 109 18.63 -6.23 5.48
N ALA A 110 18.11 -5.01 5.44
CA ALA A 110 17.60 -4.29 6.61
C ALA A 110 16.14 -4.65 6.98
N MET A 111 15.45 -5.43 6.12
CA MET A 111 14.06 -5.81 6.34
C MET A 111 13.95 -6.91 7.41
N PRO A 112 13.07 -6.75 8.42
CA PRO A 112 12.75 -7.82 9.36
C PRO A 112 12.27 -9.08 8.65
N LYS A 113 12.67 -10.25 9.13
CA LYS A 113 12.44 -11.55 8.45
C LYS A 113 11.01 -12.10 8.55
N THR A 114 10.16 -11.51 9.39
CA THR A 114 8.79 -11.95 9.64
C THR A 114 7.82 -10.79 9.51
N HIS A 115 6.56 -11.09 9.21
CA HIS A 115 5.50 -10.07 9.17
C HIS A 115 5.35 -9.32 10.50
N GLU A 116 5.41 -10.04 11.63
CA GLU A 116 5.29 -9.38 12.94
C GLU A 116 6.52 -8.51 13.24
N GLY A 117 7.73 -8.96 12.86
CA GLY A 117 8.94 -8.14 12.95
C GLY A 117 8.83 -6.86 12.14
N LEU A 118 8.29 -6.95 10.90
CA LEU A 118 8.08 -5.78 10.05
C LEU A 118 7.08 -4.79 10.67
N LYS A 119 6.00 -5.31 11.25
CA LYS A 119 5.00 -4.50 11.93
C LYS A 119 5.58 -3.79 13.16
N ASN A 120 6.37 -4.49 13.97
CA ASN A 120 7.05 -3.92 15.12
C ASN A 120 8.05 -2.84 14.69
N TRP A 121 8.81 -3.07 13.62
CA TRP A 121 9.72 -2.10 13.04
C TRP A 121 8.98 -0.80 12.65
N VAL A 122 7.82 -0.89 12.01
CA VAL A 122 6.99 0.30 11.65
C VAL A 122 6.51 1.04 12.91
N ILE A 123 6.05 0.30 13.93
CA ILE A 123 5.61 0.91 15.20
C ILE A 123 6.77 1.61 15.92
N GLU A 124 7.94 1.00 15.99
CA GLU A 124 9.12 1.59 16.61
C GLU A 124 9.59 2.84 15.86
N LYS A 125 9.67 2.76 14.53
CA LYS A 125 10.01 3.92 13.70
C LYS A 125 9.01 5.07 13.85
N SER A 126 7.72 4.78 13.93
CA SER A 126 6.69 5.82 14.11
C SER A 126 6.81 6.57 15.44
N LYS A 127 7.45 5.97 16.45
CA LYS A 127 7.72 6.57 17.76
C LYS A 127 9.04 7.34 17.82
N THR A 128 9.90 7.17 16.82
CA THR A 128 11.19 7.89 16.78
C THR A 128 10.93 9.38 16.62
N GLU A 129 11.57 10.17 17.46
CA GLU A 129 11.44 11.63 17.45
C GLU A 129 11.72 12.19 16.05
N ASN A 130 10.83 13.03 15.58
CA ASN A 130 10.90 13.69 14.26
C ASN A 130 10.86 12.78 13.02
N TYR A 131 10.62 11.48 13.16
CA TYR A 131 10.47 10.58 12.01
C TYR A 131 9.16 10.85 11.26
N LEU A 132 8.07 11.01 11.99
CA LEU A 132 6.76 11.40 11.44
C LEU A 132 6.35 12.75 12.01
N LYS A 133 6.11 13.71 11.14
CA LYS A 133 5.62 15.04 11.51
C LYS A 133 4.39 15.43 10.71
N GLN A 134 3.49 16.14 11.36
CA GLN A 134 2.46 16.88 10.67
C GLN A 134 3.10 18.03 9.91
N THR A 135 2.95 18.06 8.60
CA THR A 135 3.39 19.13 7.73
C THR A 135 2.20 19.65 6.92
N ASP A 136 2.29 20.87 6.40
CA ASP A 136 1.25 21.41 5.52
C ASP A 136 1.03 20.51 4.31
N VAL A 137 2.12 19.93 3.76
CA VAL A 137 2.05 18.96 2.66
C VAL A 137 1.29 17.69 3.05
N ALA A 138 1.51 17.17 4.25
CA ALA A 138 0.79 15.99 4.75
C ALA A 138 -0.71 16.31 4.93
N MET A 139 -1.04 17.50 5.41
CA MET A 139 -2.43 17.95 5.56
C MET A 139 -3.11 18.21 4.22
N ASP A 140 -2.40 18.73 3.22
CA ASP A 140 -2.91 18.85 1.84
C ASP A 140 -3.26 17.48 1.28
N VAL A 141 -2.36 16.50 1.39
CA VAL A 141 -2.62 15.12 0.93
C VAL A 141 -3.79 14.50 1.69
N TYR A 142 -3.87 14.70 3.02
CA TYR A 142 -4.99 14.27 3.84
C TYR A 142 -6.32 14.85 3.34
N SER A 143 -6.37 16.15 3.04
CA SER A 143 -7.57 16.82 2.54
C SER A 143 -7.96 16.35 1.12
N ILE A 144 -6.98 16.11 0.24
CA ILE A 144 -7.20 15.55 -1.10
C ILE A 144 -7.82 14.15 -1.01
N ILE A 145 -7.31 13.29 -0.13
CA ILE A 145 -7.85 11.95 0.08
C ILE A 145 -9.21 12.03 0.77
N GLY A 146 -9.41 12.97 1.71
CA GLY A 146 -10.63 13.13 2.48
C GLY A 146 -11.84 13.60 1.68
N GLY A 147 -11.64 14.48 0.70
CA GLY A 147 -12.75 15.10 -0.02
C GLY A 147 -12.35 15.92 -1.24
N GLY A 148 -11.12 15.77 -1.71
CA GLY A 148 -10.61 16.47 -2.89
C GLY A 148 -11.31 16.10 -4.21
N PRO A 149 -10.76 16.46 -5.35
CA PRO A 149 -11.38 16.25 -6.66
C PRO A 149 -11.44 14.76 -7.01
N VAL A 150 -12.55 14.12 -6.62
CA VAL A 150 -12.80 12.70 -6.86
C VAL A 150 -13.49 12.48 -8.21
N PRO A 151 -13.08 11.50 -9.02
CA PRO A 151 -13.76 11.15 -10.26
C PRO A 151 -15.25 10.90 -10.06
N LYS A 152 -16.09 11.41 -10.99
CA LYS A 152 -17.55 11.40 -10.85
C LYS A 152 -18.14 10.02 -10.55
N HIS A 153 -17.60 8.97 -11.16
CA HIS A 153 -18.09 7.59 -11.03
C HIS A 153 -17.83 6.94 -9.67
N ILE A 154 -16.81 7.40 -8.91
CA ILE A 154 -16.51 6.89 -7.57
C ILE A 154 -16.92 7.87 -6.46
N LYS A 155 -17.31 9.10 -6.83
CA LYS A 155 -17.71 10.14 -5.87
C LYS A 155 -18.78 9.68 -4.85
N PRO A 156 -19.82 8.91 -5.25
CA PRO A 156 -20.86 8.47 -4.30
C PRO A 156 -20.35 7.54 -3.20
N ILE A 157 -19.35 6.72 -3.49
CA ILE A 157 -18.79 5.73 -2.53
C ILE A 157 -17.53 6.23 -1.83
N TRP A 158 -16.96 7.36 -2.29
CA TRP A 158 -15.71 7.87 -1.78
C TRP A 158 -15.73 8.24 -0.29
N PRO A 159 -16.79 8.88 0.26
CA PRO A 159 -16.86 9.17 1.70
C PRO A 159 -16.78 7.90 2.57
N PHE A 160 -17.39 6.80 2.09
CA PHE A 160 -17.31 5.50 2.78
C PHE A 160 -15.85 4.97 2.77
N ILE A 161 -15.17 5.06 1.62
CA ILE A 161 -13.79 4.60 1.47
C ILE A 161 -12.84 5.45 2.32
N SER A 162 -12.86 6.77 2.17
CA SER A 162 -11.97 7.68 2.88
C SER A 162 -12.18 7.65 4.39
N PHE A 163 -13.45 7.66 4.85
CA PHE A 163 -13.78 7.52 6.25
C PHE A 163 -13.21 6.22 6.85
N THR A 164 -13.42 5.09 6.16
CA THR A 164 -12.91 3.80 6.63
C THR A 164 -11.39 3.79 6.64
N ALA A 165 -10.74 4.27 5.58
CA ALA A 165 -9.28 4.32 5.49
C ALA A 165 -8.65 5.13 6.64
N PHE A 166 -9.12 6.36 6.86
CA PHE A 166 -8.57 7.21 7.93
C PHE A 166 -8.84 6.69 9.34
N ASN A 167 -10.01 6.13 9.59
CA ASN A 167 -10.35 5.64 10.92
C ASN A 167 -9.80 4.22 11.21
N THR A 168 -9.22 3.54 10.22
CA THR A 168 -8.46 2.29 10.42
C THR A 168 -6.97 2.49 10.64
N LEU A 169 -6.46 3.72 10.49
CA LEU A 169 -5.07 4.04 10.81
C LEU A 169 -4.75 3.65 12.26
N PRO A 170 -3.51 3.21 12.57
CA PRO A 170 -3.02 3.06 13.93
C PRO A 170 -3.14 4.38 14.72
N LYS A 171 -3.20 4.26 16.04
CA LYS A 171 -3.42 5.41 16.93
C LYS A 171 -2.39 6.51 16.72
N GLU A 172 -1.12 6.14 16.58
CA GLU A 172 0.01 7.04 16.40
C GLU A 172 -0.16 7.92 15.16
N PHE A 173 -0.66 7.34 14.07
CA PHE A 173 -0.91 8.08 12.82
C PHE A 173 -2.16 8.96 12.92
N LYS A 174 -3.21 8.49 13.62
CA LYS A 174 -4.41 9.30 13.86
C LYS A 174 -4.08 10.58 14.63
N GLU A 175 -3.20 10.48 15.61
CA GLU A 175 -2.76 11.63 16.42
C GLU A 175 -2.08 12.70 15.54
N ILE A 176 -1.23 12.29 14.58
CA ILE A 176 -0.56 13.20 13.63
C ILE A 176 -1.60 13.98 12.81
N TYR A 177 -2.68 13.34 12.37
CA TYR A 177 -3.71 13.98 11.57
C TYR A 177 -4.86 14.61 12.41
N GLY A 178 -4.74 14.61 13.74
CA GLY A 178 -5.79 15.13 14.63
C GLY A 178 -7.10 14.34 14.57
N ILE A 179 -7.05 13.06 14.16
CA ILE A 179 -8.23 12.19 14.04
C ILE A 179 -8.60 11.68 15.42
N LYS A 180 -9.65 12.26 16.03
CA LYS A 180 -10.17 11.80 17.32
C LYS A 180 -10.88 10.47 17.17
N GLU A 181 -10.50 9.50 18.01
CA GLU A 181 -11.22 8.25 18.17
C GLU A 181 -12.49 8.44 19.00
N THR A 182 -13.58 7.87 18.53
CA THR A 182 -14.83 7.79 19.30
C THR A 182 -15.45 6.41 19.13
N ARG A 183 -16.23 5.98 20.13
CA ARG A 183 -16.96 4.70 20.05
C ARG A 183 -17.85 4.64 18.81
N LEU A 184 -18.49 5.77 18.44
CA LEU A 184 -19.34 5.87 17.26
C LEU A 184 -18.53 5.63 15.97
N LYS A 185 -17.39 6.31 15.78
CA LYS A 185 -16.54 6.12 14.61
C LYS A 185 -16.05 4.68 14.50
N ASN A 186 -15.59 4.09 15.59
CA ASN A 186 -15.14 2.71 15.62
C ASN A 186 -16.28 1.74 15.28
N GLY A 187 -17.50 2.01 15.75
CA GLY A 187 -18.70 1.27 15.39
C GLY A 187 -19.02 1.35 13.89
N ILE A 188 -18.95 2.55 13.30
CA ILE A 188 -19.18 2.76 11.86
C ILE A 188 -18.11 2.02 11.04
N VAL A 189 -16.84 2.12 11.41
CA VAL A 189 -15.75 1.38 10.74
C VAL A 189 -15.96 -0.12 10.80
N SER A 190 -16.33 -0.63 11.98
CA SER A 190 -16.63 -2.06 12.15
C SER A 190 -17.80 -2.50 11.28
N LEU A 191 -18.87 -1.71 11.23
CA LEU A 191 -20.01 -1.95 10.35
C LEU A 191 -19.59 -1.97 8.88
N ASN A 192 -18.83 -0.99 8.44
CA ASN A 192 -18.34 -0.89 7.07
C ASN A 192 -17.52 -2.12 6.66
N LEU A 193 -16.57 -2.53 7.50
CA LEU A 193 -15.71 -3.69 7.22
C LEU A 193 -16.51 -5.01 7.24
N ASN A 194 -17.45 -5.14 8.17
CA ASN A 194 -18.33 -6.31 8.24
C ASN A 194 -19.28 -6.36 7.04
N LEU A 195 -19.78 -5.21 6.57
CA LEU A 195 -20.61 -5.13 5.36
C LEU A 195 -19.82 -5.58 4.14
N LEU A 196 -18.58 -5.11 3.95
CA LEU A 196 -17.69 -5.56 2.88
C LEU A 196 -17.44 -7.07 2.96
N LYS A 197 -17.19 -7.60 4.17
CA LYS A 197 -16.98 -9.03 4.39
C LYS A 197 -18.21 -9.86 4.05
N ALA A 198 -19.40 -9.42 4.48
CA ALA A 198 -20.66 -10.12 4.26
C ALA A 198 -21.12 -10.07 2.79
N THR A 199 -20.92 -8.95 2.10
CA THR A 199 -21.35 -8.77 0.71
C THR A 199 -20.39 -9.40 -0.29
N ARG A 200 -19.11 -9.54 0.04
CA ARG A 200 -18.11 -10.13 -0.85
C ARG A 200 -18.48 -11.49 -1.41
N PRO A 201 -18.97 -12.49 -0.63
CA PRO A 201 -19.40 -13.79 -1.18
C PRO A 201 -20.60 -13.70 -2.13
N LEU A 202 -21.40 -12.65 -2.02
CA LEU A 202 -22.58 -12.42 -2.88
C LEU A 202 -22.17 -11.84 -4.25
N LEU A 203 -20.97 -11.23 -4.35
CA LEU A 203 -20.47 -10.71 -5.61
C LEU A 203 -20.11 -11.87 -6.56
N PRO A 204 -20.43 -11.76 -7.85
CA PRO A 204 -19.91 -12.68 -8.85
C PRO A 204 -18.38 -12.78 -8.79
N PRO A 205 -17.77 -13.93 -9.07
CA PRO A 205 -16.30 -14.13 -9.02
C PRO A 205 -15.53 -13.07 -9.80
N PHE A 206 -16.11 -12.56 -10.88
CA PHE A 206 -15.53 -11.50 -11.70
C PHE A 206 -15.31 -10.20 -10.94
N PHE A 207 -16.17 -9.83 -9.99
CA PHE A 207 -16.05 -8.61 -9.21
C PHE A 207 -15.22 -8.76 -7.93
N ARG A 208 -14.84 -10.01 -7.56
CA ARG A 208 -14.05 -10.27 -6.34
C ARG A 208 -12.56 -10.00 -6.51
N LEU A 209 -12.09 -9.95 -7.74
CA LEU A 209 -10.68 -9.72 -8.08
C LEU A 209 -10.58 -8.58 -9.09
N ILE A 210 -9.57 -7.74 -8.92
CA ILE A 210 -9.21 -6.74 -9.94
C ILE A 210 -8.76 -7.43 -11.23
N ALA A 211 -8.89 -6.74 -12.35
CA ALA A 211 -8.59 -7.31 -13.67
C ALA A 211 -7.15 -7.90 -13.75
N PRO A 212 -6.08 -7.23 -13.30
CA PRO A 212 -4.73 -7.80 -13.34
C PRO A 212 -4.61 -9.12 -12.58
N ALA A 213 -5.21 -9.23 -11.39
CA ALA A 213 -5.20 -10.47 -10.61
C ALA A 213 -5.98 -11.61 -11.30
N ARG A 214 -7.07 -11.28 -11.99
CA ARG A 214 -7.81 -12.29 -12.80
C ARG A 214 -6.98 -12.81 -13.97
N TRP A 215 -6.30 -11.93 -14.68
CA TRP A 215 -5.42 -12.31 -15.79
C TRP A 215 -4.26 -13.17 -15.32
N ALA A 216 -3.62 -12.80 -14.20
CA ALA A 216 -2.59 -13.63 -13.57
C ALA A 216 -3.11 -15.01 -13.21
N LYS A 217 -4.28 -15.09 -12.56
CA LYS A 217 -4.93 -16.37 -12.25
C LYS A 217 -5.18 -17.21 -13.49
N GLN A 218 -5.69 -16.60 -14.58
CA GLN A 218 -5.93 -17.30 -15.84
C GLN A 218 -4.62 -17.82 -16.46
N ARG A 219 -3.54 -17.06 -16.45
CA ARG A 219 -2.22 -17.51 -16.93
C ARG A 219 -1.72 -18.73 -16.16
N ILE A 220 -1.78 -18.70 -14.82
CA ILE A 220 -1.36 -19.81 -13.97
C ILE A 220 -2.25 -21.05 -14.18
N THR A 221 -3.56 -20.88 -14.38
CA THR A 221 -4.48 -21.99 -14.61
C THR A 221 -4.23 -22.64 -15.96
N ARG A 222 -3.91 -21.86 -17.01
CA ARG A 222 -3.62 -22.38 -18.37
C ARG A 222 -2.23 -23.02 -18.47
N ASN A 223 -1.28 -22.60 -17.65
CA ASN A 223 0.07 -23.14 -17.62
C ASN A 223 0.53 -23.35 -16.16
N PRO A 224 0.19 -24.50 -15.55
CA PRO A 224 0.55 -24.82 -14.17
C PRO A 224 2.06 -24.83 -13.90
N ASN A 225 2.90 -24.97 -14.93
CA ASN A 225 4.36 -24.95 -14.83
C ASN A 225 4.93 -23.51 -14.62
N LEU A 226 4.09 -22.47 -14.76
CA LEU A 226 4.43 -21.10 -14.35
C LEU A 226 4.38 -20.88 -12.84
N LYS A 227 4.20 -21.94 -12.04
CA LYS A 227 4.35 -21.84 -10.59
C LYS A 227 5.78 -21.40 -10.27
N PHE A 228 5.88 -20.49 -9.33
CA PHE A 228 7.09 -19.89 -8.78
C PHE A 228 8.27 -20.88 -8.79
N LYS A 229 9.27 -20.66 -9.61
CA LYS A 229 10.56 -21.33 -9.47
C LYS A 229 11.29 -20.63 -8.33
N ASP A 230 11.45 -21.33 -7.23
CA ASP A 230 12.28 -20.87 -6.12
C ASP A 230 13.68 -20.50 -6.68
N LYS A 231 14.13 -19.27 -6.44
CA LYS A 231 15.44 -18.78 -6.87
C LYS A 231 16.61 -19.47 -6.15
N SER A 232 16.35 -20.45 -5.28
CA SER A 232 17.42 -21.21 -4.60
C SER A 232 18.30 -22.04 -5.54
N ASN A 233 18.04 -22.03 -6.85
CA ASN A 233 18.79 -22.78 -7.87
C ASN A 233 19.28 -21.93 -9.06
N ILE A 234 19.59 -20.64 -8.84
CA ILE A 234 20.33 -19.83 -9.81
C ILE A 234 21.56 -19.24 -9.13
#